data_b8342415e8e4a3cd67b5070ecc96ebb5
#
_entry.id   b8342415e8e4a3cd67b5070ecc96ebb5
#
_cell.length_a   1.000
_cell.length_b   1.000
_cell.length_c   1.000
_cell.angle_alpha   90.00
_cell.angle_beta   90.00
_cell.angle_gamma   90.00
#
_symmetry.space_group_name_H-M   'P 1'
#
loop_
_entity.id
_entity.type
_entity.pdbx_description
1 polymer ?
#
loop_
_entity_poly.entity_id
_entity_poly.type
_entity_poly.pdbx_seq_one_letter_code
_entity_poly.pdbx_strand_id
1 'polypeptide(L)'
;MIRVRQAFSFLLLYSSVVTAQVSDYIYPNTYPSFSNYGTLGLIQAPNARFFEEGTLAFSWSHNDPYLRGSIIAYPFSWMEASYQYTDINNALYSDVSSFSGNQSLKDKGLDLKFRLLEESNFIPQLAIGVRDIGGTSLFASEFIVASKRIKNADFTLGMGWGVLSNNSFKNPLGNLSDRFYTRQERDLDATSEGGALNLNTLFTGKSGLFGGIELFIPKSNGLRLKVELDATNYEREGREPVIQDSRVNIGLVKPISENFFVKLAYVKGNTLNLSLIHI
;
A
#
# COMPACT_ATOMS: atom_id res chain seq x y z
N MET A 1 15.39 -40.82 -21.38
CA MET A 1 16.41 -39.77 -21.50
C MET A 1 16.27 -39.12 -22.87
N ILE A 2 15.47 -38.09 -23.01
CA ILE A 2 15.22 -37.20 -24.16
C ILE A 2 13.79 -36.67 -23.96
N ARG A 3 13.64 -35.43 -23.49
CA ARG A 3 12.47 -34.55 -23.67
C ARG A 3 12.39 -33.44 -22.60
N VAL A 4 13.49 -32.71 -22.43
CA VAL A 4 13.49 -31.47 -21.60
C VAL A 4 14.14 -30.29 -22.36
N ARG A 5 14.40 -30.39 -23.63
CA ARG A 5 15.13 -29.38 -24.43
C ARG A 5 14.27 -28.52 -25.37
N GLN A 6 12.95 -28.65 -25.35
CA GLN A 6 12.09 -27.90 -26.29
C GLN A 6 11.18 -26.84 -25.64
N ALA A 7 11.21 -26.65 -24.33
CA ALA A 7 10.39 -25.64 -23.65
C ALA A 7 11.06 -24.27 -23.47
N PHE A 8 12.35 -24.14 -23.80
CA PHE A 8 13.10 -22.89 -23.61
C PHE A 8 13.26 -22.02 -24.87
N SER A 9 12.78 -22.47 -26.03
CA SER A 9 12.99 -21.77 -27.31
C SER A 9 11.81 -20.89 -27.75
N PHE A 10 10.71 -20.82 -27.01
CA PHE A 10 9.54 -20.01 -27.40
C PHE A 10 9.38 -18.70 -26.65
N LEU A 11 10.29 -18.35 -25.75
CA LEU A 11 10.23 -17.09 -24.96
C LEU A 11 11.15 -16.00 -25.47
N LEU A 12 11.80 -16.15 -26.62
CA LEU A 12 12.83 -15.22 -27.14
C LEU A 12 12.47 -14.57 -28.47
N LEU A 13 11.21 -14.59 -28.93
CA LEU A 13 10.85 -14.06 -30.26
C LEU A 13 9.65 -13.09 -30.25
N TYR A 14 9.55 -12.20 -29.24
CA TYR A 14 8.76 -10.99 -29.37
C TYR A 14 9.45 -9.83 -28.62
N SER A 15 10.69 -9.55 -28.99
CA SER A 15 11.28 -8.23 -28.75
C SER A 15 10.90 -7.30 -29.92
N SER A 16 9.62 -6.97 -30.05
CA SER A 16 9.26 -5.73 -30.70
C SER A 16 9.86 -4.63 -29.83
N VAL A 17 10.89 -4.00 -30.35
CA VAL A 17 11.46 -2.76 -29.81
C VAL A 17 10.37 -1.71 -29.86
N VAL A 18 9.54 -1.67 -28.85
CA VAL A 18 8.78 -0.49 -28.52
C VAL A 18 9.81 0.46 -27.92
N THR A 19 10.39 1.29 -28.77
CA THR A 19 11.04 2.52 -28.33
C THR A 19 9.94 3.32 -27.64
N ALA A 20 9.85 3.17 -26.32
CA ALA A 20 9.07 4.08 -25.50
C ALA A 20 9.78 5.43 -25.62
N GLN A 21 9.34 6.25 -26.56
CA GLN A 21 9.64 7.66 -26.52
C GLN A 21 9.17 8.12 -25.15
N VAL A 22 10.10 8.58 -24.33
CA VAL A 22 9.79 9.41 -23.17
C VAL A 22 8.92 10.52 -23.74
N SER A 23 7.63 10.47 -23.52
CA SER A 23 6.74 11.46 -24.09
C SER A 23 7.11 12.80 -23.47
N ASP A 24 7.33 13.81 -24.33
CA ASP A 24 7.54 15.22 -23.98
C ASP A 24 6.32 15.84 -23.23
N TYR A 25 5.47 15.01 -22.66
CA TYR A 25 4.35 15.42 -21.86
C TYR A 25 4.83 15.66 -20.42
N ILE A 26 5.44 16.83 -20.22
CA ILE A 26 5.77 17.32 -18.89
C ILE A 26 4.44 17.68 -18.21
N TYR A 27 3.98 16.83 -17.28
CA TYR A 27 2.95 17.23 -16.35
C TYR A 27 3.54 18.21 -15.34
N PRO A 28 3.01 19.41 -15.21
CA PRO A 28 3.27 20.21 -14.03
C PRO A 28 2.72 19.41 -12.83
N ASN A 29 3.52 19.07 -11.86
CA ASN A 29 3.22 18.24 -10.72
C ASN A 29 3.10 16.73 -11.01
N THR A 30 4.23 16.11 -11.28
CA THR A 30 4.36 14.65 -11.40
C THR A 30 4.55 13.94 -10.06
N TYR A 31 4.27 14.59 -8.95
CA TYR A 31 4.43 13.97 -7.64
C TYR A 31 3.47 12.79 -7.51
N PRO A 32 3.97 11.62 -7.10
CA PRO A 32 3.11 10.50 -6.76
C PRO A 32 2.17 10.89 -5.63
N SER A 33 1.06 10.19 -5.49
CA SER A 33 0.07 10.51 -4.46
C SER A 33 -0.01 9.42 -3.39
N PHE A 34 -0.50 9.80 -2.21
CA PHE A 34 -0.55 8.94 -1.04
C PHE A 34 -1.76 8.00 -1.05
N SER A 35 -1.57 6.83 -0.46
CA SER A 35 -2.63 5.89 -0.08
C SER A 35 -3.38 6.39 1.15
N ASN A 36 -4.42 5.67 1.57
CA ASN A 36 -5.13 5.95 2.83
C ASN A 36 -4.33 5.56 4.07
N TYR A 37 -3.25 4.79 3.88
CA TYR A 37 -2.28 4.45 4.93
C TYR A 37 -1.17 5.50 5.09
N GLY A 38 -1.22 6.62 4.36
CA GLY A 38 -0.27 7.71 4.50
C GLY A 38 1.09 7.48 3.84
N THR A 39 1.31 6.34 3.20
CA THR A 39 2.50 6.06 2.38
C THR A 39 2.19 6.29 0.90
N LEU A 40 3.20 6.49 0.05
CA LEU A 40 2.97 6.59 -1.39
C LEU A 40 2.31 5.30 -1.91
N GLY A 41 1.22 5.48 -2.66
CA GLY A 41 0.44 4.34 -3.11
C GLY A 41 -0.72 4.71 -4.02
N LEU A 42 -1.53 3.70 -4.32
CA LEU A 42 -2.79 3.84 -5.01
C LEU A 42 -3.86 4.42 -4.05
N ILE A 43 -4.91 3.67 -3.73
CA ILE A 43 -5.94 4.11 -2.79
C ILE A 43 -5.71 3.49 -1.41
N GLN A 44 -5.60 2.16 -1.33
CA GLN A 44 -5.24 1.39 -0.13
C GLN A 44 -3.86 0.74 -0.27
N ALA A 45 -3.52 0.28 -1.47
CA ALA A 45 -2.30 -0.45 -1.75
C ALA A 45 -1.08 0.48 -1.92
N PRO A 46 0.12 0.03 -1.50
CA PRO A 46 1.36 0.76 -1.74
C PRO A 46 1.75 0.71 -3.22
N ASN A 47 2.59 1.67 -3.65
CA ASN A 47 3.31 1.61 -4.91
C ASN A 47 4.83 1.64 -4.68
N ALA A 48 5.62 1.51 -5.77
CA ALA A 48 7.07 1.53 -5.67
C ALA A 48 7.66 2.96 -5.74
N ARG A 49 6.85 4.01 -5.72
CA ARG A 49 7.30 5.40 -5.89
C ARG A 49 7.87 5.98 -4.60
N PHE A 50 8.78 6.95 -4.77
CA PHE A 50 9.42 7.71 -3.69
C PHE A 50 9.42 9.19 -4.04
N PHE A 51 9.43 10.04 -3.02
CA PHE A 51 9.79 11.44 -3.15
C PHE A 51 11.30 11.65 -3.08
N GLU A 52 11.71 12.88 -3.31
CA GLU A 52 13.10 13.29 -3.17
C GLU A 52 13.54 13.26 -1.70
N GLU A 53 14.83 13.05 -1.49
CA GLU A 53 15.46 13.08 -0.18
C GLU A 53 15.19 14.41 0.52
N GLY A 54 14.91 14.35 1.83
CA GLY A 54 14.58 15.52 2.64
C GLY A 54 13.12 15.92 2.60
N THR A 55 12.28 15.29 1.77
CA THR A 55 10.84 15.58 1.74
C THR A 55 10.17 15.14 3.04
N LEU A 56 9.32 16.01 3.57
CA LEU A 56 8.42 15.74 4.68
C LEU A 56 6.98 15.98 4.23
N ALA A 57 6.09 15.03 4.48
CA ALA A 57 4.69 15.14 4.10
C ALA A 57 3.78 14.81 5.27
N PHE A 58 2.56 15.34 5.19
CA PHE A 58 1.48 15.06 6.12
C PHE A 58 0.25 14.59 5.35
N SER A 59 -0.37 13.51 5.80
CA SER A 59 -1.58 12.96 5.21
C SER A 59 -2.65 12.75 6.26
N TRP A 60 -3.88 13.14 5.93
CA TRP A 60 -5.06 12.84 6.70
C TRP A 60 -6.07 12.13 5.79
N SER A 61 -6.68 11.04 6.26
CA SER A 61 -7.69 10.32 5.50
C SER A 61 -8.83 9.86 6.40
N HIS A 62 -10.06 9.99 5.89
CA HIS A 62 -11.27 9.45 6.48
C HIS A 62 -11.86 8.40 5.53
N ASN A 63 -11.90 7.18 5.99
CA ASN A 63 -12.38 6.00 5.28
C ASN A 63 -13.07 5.09 6.30
N ASP A 64 -14.34 5.32 6.55
CA ASP A 64 -15.11 4.63 7.60
C ASP A 64 -14.81 3.12 7.64
N PRO A 65 -14.50 2.56 8.84
CA PRO A 65 -14.52 3.18 10.19
C PRO A 65 -13.23 3.88 10.61
N TYR A 66 -12.27 4.11 9.71
CA TYR A 66 -10.93 4.60 10.02
C TYR A 66 -10.77 6.10 9.78
N LEU A 67 -10.23 6.79 10.78
CA LEU A 67 -9.70 8.14 10.66
C LEU A 67 -8.18 8.05 10.87
N ARG A 68 -7.39 8.34 9.83
CA ARG A 68 -5.93 8.20 9.86
C ARG A 68 -5.23 9.53 9.67
N GLY A 69 -4.22 9.79 10.52
CA GLY A 69 -3.26 10.86 10.35
C GLY A 69 -1.86 10.28 10.26
N SER A 70 -1.05 10.74 9.28
CA SER A 70 0.28 10.21 9.06
C SER A 70 1.29 11.31 8.82
N ILE A 71 2.49 11.14 9.35
CA ILE A 71 3.68 11.95 9.05
C ILE A 71 4.62 11.06 8.26
N ILE A 72 5.02 11.49 7.08
CA ILE A 72 5.84 10.73 6.15
C ILE A 72 7.13 11.48 5.88
N ALA A 73 8.27 10.79 5.97
CA ALA A 73 9.58 11.35 5.72
C ALA A 73 10.35 10.50 4.71
N TYR A 74 11.18 11.16 3.93
CA TYR A 74 12.12 10.56 2.98
C TYR A 74 13.54 10.93 3.39
N PRO A 75 14.09 10.27 4.45
CA PRO A 75 15.42 10.59 4.95
C PRO A 75 16.53 10.31 3.95
N PHE A 76 16.28 9.39 3.01
CA PHE A 76 17.15 9.05 1.90
C PHE A 76 16.32 8.83 0.64
N SER A 77 16.91 9.02 -0.52
CA SER A 77 16.23 8.83 -1.82
C SER A 77 15.67 7.42 -2.03
N TRP A 78 16.14 6.43 -1.28
CA TRP A 78 15.74 5.03 -1.34
C TRP A 78 14.89 4.56 -0.15
N MET A 79 14.55 5.46 0.79
CA MET A 79 13.81 5.11 2.01
C MET A 79 12.62 6.04 2.23
N GLU A 80 11.46 5.47 2.49
CA GLU A 80 10.27 6.13 3.01
C GLU A 80 9.99 5.59 4.41
N ALA A 81 9.78 6.47 5.36
CA ALA A 81 9.35 6.16 6.71
C ALA A 81 8.08 6.92 7.03
N SER A 82 7.09 6.25 7.63
CA SER A 82 5.82 6.88 8.01
C SER A 82 5.44 6.48 9.42
N TYR A 83 5.05 7.47 10.21
CA TYR A 83 4.35 7.26 11.47
C TYR A 83 2.87 7.49 11.25
N GLN A 84 2.05 6.53 11.66
CA GLN A 84 0.61 6.55 11.49
C GLN A 84 -0.11 6.50 12.83
N TYR A 85 -1.16 7.30 12.94
CA TYR A 85 -2.14 7.27 14.02
C TYR A 85 -3.51 6.99 13.43
N THR A 86 -4.16 5.92 13.86
CA THR A 86 -5.48 5.49 13.37
C THR A 86 -6.49 5.50 14.51
N ASP A 87 -7.60 6.17 14.30
CA ASP A 87 -8.81 6.07 15.11
C ASP A 87 -9.78 5.10 14.43
N ILE A 88 -10.24 4.08 15.16
CA ILE A 88 -11.11 3.02 14.68
C ILE A 88 -12.48 3.18 15.34
N ASN A 89 -13.40 3.82 14.61
CA ASN A 89 -14.65 4.31 15.20
C ASN A 89 -15.70 3.22 15.50
N ASN A 90 -15.57 2.02 14.93
CA ASN A 90 -16.47 0.90 15.16
C ASN A 90 -16.00 -0.07 16.25
N ALA A 91 -14.92 0.25 16.95
CA ALA A 91 -14.38 -0.56 18.03
C ALA A 91 -14.12 0.29 19.27
N LEU A 92 -14.49 -0.20 20.45
CA LEU A 92 -14.18 0.46 21.71
C LEU A 92 -12.75 0.17 22.16
N TYR A 93 -12.13 1.15 22.80
CA TYR A 93 -10.80 0.99 23.40
C TYR A 93 -10.79 -0.10 24.48
N SER A 94 -11.85 -0.12 25.30
CA SER A 94 -12.07 -1.13 26.34
C SER A 94 -13.56 -1.39 26.53
N ASP A 95 -13.92 -2.62 26.87
CA ASP A 95 -15.29 -3.01 27.23
C ASP A 95 -15.67 -2.52 28.63
N VAL A 96 -14.70 -2.01 29.40
CA VAL A 96 -14.91 -1.46 30.75
C VAL A 96 -15.19 0.04 30.67
N SER A 97 -16.45 0.42 30.66
CA SER A 97 -16.88 1.83 30.54
C SER A 97 -16.36 2.75 31.64
N SER A 98 -16.11 2.23 32.83
CA SER A 98 -15.51 3.00 33.93
C SER A 98 -14.05 3.35 33.71
N PHE A 99 -13.35 2.62 32.80
CA PHE A 99 -11.96 2.84 32.45
C PHE A 99 -11.80 3.77 31.26
N SER A 100 -12.55 3.55 30.18
CA SER A 100 -12.36 4.27 28.91
C SER A 100 -13.59 5.03 28.40
N GLY A 101 -14.73 4.92 29.09
CA GLY A 101 -15.99 5.48 28.59
C GLY A 101 -16.35 4.91 27.21
N ASN A 102 -16.75 5.80 26.33
CA ASN A 102 -17.07 5.46 24.92
C ASN A 102 -15.91 5.77 23.97
N GLN A 103 -14.67 5.77 24.44
CA GLN A 103 -13.51 6.05 23.60
C GLN A 103 -13.32 4.96 22.55
N SER A 104 -13.17 5.35 21.28
CA SER A 104 -12.85 4.44 20.20
C SER A 104 -11.42 3.89 20.31
N LEU A 105 -11.19 2.75 19.70
CA LEU A 105 -9.89 2.09 19.65
C LEU A 105 -8.90 2.96 18.86
N LYS A 106 -7.71 3.15 19.41
CA LYS A 106 -6.61 3.90 18.80
C LYS A 106 -5.47 2.96 18.46
N ASP A 107 -4.91 3.13 17.27
CA ASP A 107 -3.75 2.40 16.82
C ASP A 107 -2.61 3.35 16.43
N LYS A 108 -1.38 2.90 16.62
CA LYS A 108 -0.17 3.62 16.22
C LYS A 108 0.75 2.64 15.52
N GLY A 109 1.20 3.00 14.33
CA GLY A 109 2.07 2.17 13.52
C GLY A 109 3.26 2.96 12.96
N LEU A 110 4.32 2.24 12.68
CA LEU A 110 5.46 2.72 11.92
C LEU A 110 5.57 1.89 10.65
N ASP A 111 5.62 2.55 9.51
CA ASP A 111 5.78 1.93 8.20
C ASP A 111 7.15 2.27 7.64
N LEU A 112 7.76 1.31 6.95
CA LEU A 112 9.03 1.47 6.26
C LEU A 112 8.92 0.90 4.86
N LYS A 113 9.47 1.62 3.86
CA LYS A 113 9.57 1.16 2.48
C LYS A 113 10.95 1.49 1.93
N PHE A 114 11.53 0.53 1.20
CA PHE A 114 12.87 0.62 0.64
C PHE A 114 12.84 0.38 -0.87
N ARG A 115 13.51 1.24 -1.62
CA ARG A 115 13.70 1.08 -3.06
C ARG A 115 14.80 0.06 -3.32
N LEU A 116 14.47 -0.97 -4.08
CA LEU A 116 15.41 -2.01 -4.48
C LEU A 116 16.01 -1.74 -5.86
N LEU A 117 15.17 -1.25 -6.80
CA LEU A 117 15.58 -0.91 -8.17
C LEU A 117 14.92 0.40 -8.59
N GLU A 118 15.66 1.22 -9.30
CA GLU A 118 15.12 2.41 -9.98
C GLU A 118 14.46 2.05 -11.30
N GLU A 119 13.44 2.83 -11.66
CA GLU A 119 12.81 2.69 -12.96
C GLU A 119 13.77 3.07 -14.07
N SER A 120 13.82 2.25 -15.12
CA SER A 120 14.51 2.56 -16.36
C SER A 120 13.56 2.35 -17.54
N ASN A 121 14.02 2.50 -18.77
CA ASN A 121 13.19 2.30 -19.97
C ASN A 121 12.49 0.93 -19.99
N PHE A 122 13.15 -0.12 -19.51
CA PHE A 122 12.66 -1.50 -19.58
C PHE A 122 12.33 -2.10 -18.21
N ILE A 123 12.93 -1.59 -17.14
CA ILE A 123 12.82 -2.15 -15.80
C ILE A 123 11.85 -1.29 -14.97
N PRO A 124 10.84 -1.87 -14.32
CA PRO A 124 10.00 -1.13 -13.38
C PRO A 124 10.81 -0.74 -12.13
N GLN A 125 10.39 0.31 -11.45
CA GLN A 125 10.84 0.57 -10.10
C GLN A 125 10.36 -0.54 -9.18
N LEU A 126 11.23 -1.06 -8.33
CA LEU A 126 10.92 -2.12 -7.38
C LEU A 126 11.15 -1.63 -5.95
N ALA A 127 10.22 -1.93 -5.08
CA ALA A 127 10.30 -1.63 -3.67
C ALA A 127 9.83 -2.81 -2.80
N ILE A 128 10.35 -2.84 -1.58
CA ILE A 128 9.93 -3.74 -0.51
C ILE A 128 9.52 -2.88 0.69
N GLY A 129 8.52 -3.30 1.43
CA GLY A 129 8.12 -2.53 2.61
C GLY A 129 7.40 -3.37 3.65
N VAL A 130 7.29 -2.76 4.82
CA VAL A 130 6.58 -3.28 5.98
C VAL A 130 5.68 -2.20 6.54
N ARG A 131 4.48 -2.55 6.95
CA ARG A 131 3.52 -1.68 7.63
C ARG A 131 3.32 -2.12 9.06
N ASP A 132 3.10 -1.15 9.94
CA ASP A 132 2.80 -1.35 11.35
C ASP A 132 3.85 -2.23 12.04
N ILE A 133 5.13 -1.95 11.76
CA ILE A 133 6.26 -2.57 12.44
C ILE A 133 6.51 -1.83 13.76
N GLY A 134 6.45 -2.53 14.89
CA GLY A 134 6.62 -1.91 16.21
C GLY A 134 5.40 -1.17 16.76
N GLY A 135 4.26 -1.25 16.09
CA GLY A 135 2.95 -0.80 16.60
C GLY A 135 2.20 -1.90 17.34
N THR A 136 0.87 -1.82 17.26
CA THR A 136 0.01 -2.89 17.79
C THR A 136 -0.05 -4.09 16.85
N SER A 137 0.52 -4.00 15.66
CA SER A 137 0.46 -4.95 14.55
C SER A 137 -0.95 -5.18 13.99
N LEU A 138 -1.91 -4.29 14.27
CA LEU A 138 -3.30 -4.39 13.80
C LEU A 138 -3.37 -4.36 12.28
N PHE A 139 -2.55 -3.51 11.67
CA PHE A 139 -2.44 -3.35 10.23
C PHE A 139 -1.16 -3.97 9.65
N ALA A 140 -0.52 -4.87 10.43
CA ALA A 140 0.76 -5.44 10.05
C ALA A 140 0.69 -6.15 8.70
N SER A 141 1.52 -5.70 7.78
CA SER A 141 1.66 -6.29 6.46
C SER A 141 3.04 -6.05 5.89
N GLU A 142 3.47 -6.96 5.05
CA GLU A 142 4.69 -6.85 4.25
C GLU A 142 4.31 -6.88 2.78
N PHE A 143 5.13 -6.26 1.93
CA PHE A 143 4.88 -6.25 0.51
C PHE A 143 6.14 -6.13 -0.33
N ILE A 144 6.06 -6.66 -1.54
CA ILE A 144 6.98 -6.36 -2.64
C ILE A 144 6.13 -5.78 -3.75
N VAL A 145 6.56 -4.66 -4.33
CA VAL A 145 5.76 -3.91 -5.30
C VAL A 145 6.64 -3.37 -6.42
N ALA A 146 6.12 -3.46 -7.65
CA ALA A 146 6.70 -2.89 -8.84
C ALA A 146 5.80 -1.79 -9.39
N SER A 147 6.38 -0.68 -9.86
CA SER A 147 5.66 0.38 -10.55
C SER A 147 6.37 0.77 -11.83
N LYS A 148 5.58 0.94 -12.91
CA LYS A 148 6.10 1.31 -14.24
C LYS A 148 5.23 2.38 -14.87
N ARG A 149 5.85 3.50 -15.22
CA ARG A 149 5.18 4.58 -15.92
C ARG A 149 5.28 4.37 -17.43
N ILE A 150 4.13 4.39 -18.08
CA ILE A 150 4.02 4.36 -19.55
C ILE A 150 3.12 5.52 -19.96
N LYS A 151 3.72 6.55 -20.54
CA LYS A 151 3.02 7.80 -20.92
C LYS A 151 2.28 8.40 -19.71
N ASN A 152 0.96 8.49 -19.81
CA ASN A 152 0.08 9.10 -18.81
C ASN A 152 -0.39 8.12 -17.73
N ALA A 153 0.02 6.86 -17.81
CA ALA A 153 -0.41 5.83 -16.89
C ALA A 153 0.77 5.35 -16.04
N ASP A 154 0.58 5.27 -14.75
CA ASP A 154 1.50 4.63 -13.81
C ASP A 154 0.88 3.33 -13.33
N PHE A 155 1.45 2.22 -13.77
CA PHE A 155 1.00 0.87 -13.45
C PHE A 155 1.70 0.39 -12.20
N THR A 156 0.97 -0.23 -11.31
CA THR A 156 1.49 -0.84 -10.07
C THR A 156 1.00 -2.27 -9.97
N LEU A 157 1.90 -3.17 -9.62
CA LEU A 157 1.60 -4.57 -9.30
C LEU A 157 2.43 -4.99 -8.10
N GLY A 158 1.81 -5.62 -7.12
CA GLY A 158 2.47 -6.07 -5.91
C GLY A 158 1.92 -7.35 -5.35
N MET A 159 2.70 -7.93 -4.45
CA MET A 159 2.33 -9.07 -3.63
C MET A 159 2.51 -8.68 -2.16
N GLY A 160 1.51 -9.01 -1.34
CA GLY A 160 1.48 -8.68 0.07
C GLY A 160 1.22 -9.89 0.96
N TRP A 161 1.57 -9.73 2.22
CA TRP A 161 1.35 -10.68 3.32
C TRP A 161 0.64 -9.95 4.46
N GLY A 162 0.20 -10.70 5.48
CA GLY A 162 -0.51 -10.13 6.61
C GLY A 162 -1.86 -9.57 6.21
N VAL A 163 -2.13 -8.30 6.52
CA VAL A 163 -3.38 -7.63 6.12
C VAL A 163 -3.51 -7.50 4.59
N LEU A 164 -2.42 -7.44 3.84
CA LEU A 164 -2.43 -7.42 2.37
C LEU A 164 -2.53 -8.82 1.74
N SER A 165 -3.36 -9.70 2.30
CA SER A 165 -3.49 -11.09 1.82
C SER A 165 -4.93 -11.51 1.53
N ASN A 166 -5.82 -10.59 1.18
CA ASN A 166 -7.16 -10.93 0.72
C ASN A 166 -7.11 -11.70 -0.61
N ASN A 167 -8.04 -12.64 -0.80
CA ASN A 167 -8.05 -13.56 -1.94
C ASN A 167 -6.72 -14.31 -2.10
N SER A 168 -6.28 -14.87 -0.99
CA SER A 168 -4.94 -15.36 -0.77
C SER A 168 -4.64 -16.68 -1.49
N PHE A 169 -3.36 -16.86 -1.81
CA PHE A 169 -2.78 -18.08 -2.32
C PHE A 169 -1.60 -18.53 -1.45
N LYS A 170 -1.11 -19.73 -1.72
CA LYS A 170 0.02 -20.32 -0.98
C LYS A 170 1.27 -19.45 -1.17
N ASN A 171 1.92 -19.11 -0.06
CA ASN A 171 3.10 -18.27 -0.06
C ASN A 171 4.23 -18.87 -0.91
N PRO A 172 4.70 -18.19 -1.97
CA PRO A 172 5.77 -18.72 -2.82
C PRO A 172 7.11 -18.85 -2.08
N LEU A 173 7.36 -18.04 -1.03
CA LEU A 173 8.56 -18.14 -0.21
C LEU A 173 8.61 -19.45 0.60
N GLY A 174 7.47 -20.10 0.79
CA GLY A 174 7.42 -21.43 1.42
C GLY A 174 8.18 -22.50 0.67
N ASN A 175 8.48 -22.30 -0.62
CA ASN A 175 9.34 -23.19 -1.38
C ASN A 175 10.83 -23.05 -0.97
N LEU A 176 11.20 -21.98 -0.29
CA LEU A 176 12.55 -21.75 0.26
C LEU A 176 12.69 -22.27 1.69
N SER A 177 11.62 -22.15 2.48
CA SER A 177 11.58 -22.65 3.86
C SER A 177 10.14 -22.74 4.36
N ASP A 178 9.80 -23.85 5.04
CA ASP A 178 8.46 -24.10 5.58
C ASP A 178 8.00 -23.03 6.59
N ARG A 179 8.92 -22.31 7.22
CA ARG A 179 8.60 -21.20 8.13
C ARG A 179 7.70 -20.15 7.48
N PHE A 180 7.76 -19.99 6.15
CA PHE A 180 6.98 -18.99 5.44
C PHE A 180 5.52 -19.41 5.19
N TYR A 181 5.16 -20.66 5.38
CA TYR A 181 3.78 -21.09 5.16
C TYR A 181 2.83 -20.68 6.27
N THR A 182 3.32 -20.53 7.50
CA THR A 182 2.46 -20.26 8.65
C THR A 182 2.83 -18.91 9.28
N ARG A 183 1.85 -18.00 9.38
CA ARG A 183 1.94 -16.77 10.16
C ARG A 183 1.40 -17.04 11.55
N GLN A 184 2.14 -16.67 12.58
CA GLN A 184 1.60 -16.65 13.94
C GLN A 184 0.40 -15.74 13.98
N GLU A 185 -0.71 -16.25 14.49
CA GLU A 185 -1.88 -15.43 14.77
C GLU A 185 -1.51 -14.44 15.88
N ARG A 186 -2.06 -13.26 15.73
CA ARG A 186 -1.90 -12.23 16.71
C ARG A 186 -2.85 -12.50 17.85
N ASP A 187 -2.36 -12.41 19.06
CA ASP A 187 -3.17 -12.40 20.26
C ASP A 187 -3.76 -10.98 20.44
N LEU A 188 -5.03 -10.81 20.04
CA LEU A 188 -5.75 -9.53 20.15
C LEU A 188 -6.12 -9.21 21.61
N ASP A 189 -6.13 -10.22 22.47
CA ASP A 189 -6.49 -10.07 23.90
C ASP A 189 -5.25 -9.79 24.75
N ALA A 190 -4.07 -10.05 24.23
CA ALA A 190 -2.87 -9.63 24.92
C ALA A 190 -2.90 -8.09 24.94
N THR A 191 -3.03 -7.54 26.11
CA THR A 191 -2.61 -6.18 26.48
C THR A 191 -1.09 -6.07 26.29
N SER A 192 -0.62 -6.72 25.23
CA SER A 192 0.77 -6.92 24.94
C SER A 192 1.38 -5.57 24.63
N GLU A 193 2.41 -5.31 25.31
CA GLU A 193 3.40 -4.29 25.14
C GLU A 193 3.45 -3.84 23.67
N GLY A 194 2.72 -2.76 23.37
CA GLY A 194 2.84 -2.12 22.07
C GLY A 194 4.31 -1.76 21.86
N GLY A 195 4.84 -2.02 20.67
CA GLY A 195 6.21 -1.71 20.32
C GLY A 195 7.17 -2.92 20.21
N ALA A 196 6.71 -4.13 20.41
CA ALA A 196 7.53 -5.32 20.17
C ALA A 196 7.72 -5.57 18.66
N LEU A 197 8.98 -5.54 18.21
CA LEU A 197 9.35 -5.92 16.84
C LEU A 197 9.30 -7.43 16.68
N ASN A 198 8.25 -7.97 16.06
CA ASN A 198 8.16 -9.38 15.75
C ASN A 198 8.70 -9.71 14.34
N LEU A 199 10.00 -9.78 14.19
CA LEU A 199 10.66 -10.08 12.93
C LEU A 199 10.38 -11.50 12.40
N ASN A 200 9.91 -12.42 13.27
CA ASN A 200 9.64 -13.79 12.88
C ASN A 200 8.37 -13.94 12.03
N THR A 201 7.48 -12.95 12.05
CA THR A 201 6.24 -12.96 11.27
C THR A 201 6.42 -12.38 9.88
N LEU A 202 7.57 -11.76 9.57
CA LEU A 202 7.79 -11.09 8.29
C LEU A 202 7.70 -12.05 7.11
N PHE A 203 6.88 -11.68 6.10
CA PHE A 203 6.67 -12.43 4.86
C PHE A 203 6.10 -13.84 5.05
N THR A 204 5.46 -14.11 6.18
CA THR A 204 4.89 -15.42 6.53
C THR A 204 3.37 -15.46 6.28
N GLY A 205 2.84 -16.70 6.20
CA GLY A 205 1.42 -16.95 5.95
C GLY A 205 1.05 -16.86 4.47
N LYS A 206 -0.24 -16.74 4.18
CA LYS A 206 -0.75 -16.62 2.81
C LYS A 206 -0.37 -15.28 2.19
N SER A 207 -0.25 -15.26 0.86
CA SER A 207 0.06 -14.06 0.06
C SER A 207 -1.17 -13.60 -0.73
N GLY A 208 -1.30 -12.30 -0.98
CA GLY A 208 -2.32 -11.71 -1.84
C GLY A 208 -1.70 -10.86 -2.95
N LEU A 209 -2.39 -10.74 -4.08
CA LEU A 209 -2.00 -9.83 -5.16
C LEU A 209 -2.85 -8.58 -5.13
N PHE A 210 -2.18 -7.44 -5.25
CA PHE A 210 -2.78 -6.13 -5.40
C PHE A 210 -2.15 -5.39 -6.59
N GLY A 211 -2.81 -4.35 -7.04
CA GLY A 211 -2.27 -3.51 -8.08
C GLY A 211 -3.27 -2.51 -8.61
N GLY A 212 -2.88 -1.76 -9.62
CA GLY A 212 -3.77 -0.78 -10.22
C GLY A 212 -3.05 0.18 -11.15
N ILE A 213 -3.76 1.24 -11.48
CA ILE A 213 -3.30 2.26 -12.42
C ILE A 213 -3.62 3.64 -11.85
N GLU A 214 -2.65 4.55 -11.92
CA GLU A 214 -2.86 5.99 -11.75
C GLU A 214 -2.76 6.66 -13.13
N LEU A 215 -3.88 7.21 -13.59
CA LEU A 215 -3.98 7.90 -14.88
C LEU A 215 -3.90 9.41 -14.69
N PHE A 216 -2.94 10.03 -15.33
CA PHE A 216 -2.76 11.48 -15.37
C PHE A 216 -3.60 12.04 -16.52
N ILE A 217 -4.64 12.81 -16.19
CA ILE A 217 -5.58 13.32 -17.16
C ILE A 217 -5.01 14.61 -17.80
N PRO A 218 -4.75 14.60 -19.11
CA PRO A 218 -4.21 15.78 -19.79
C PRO A 218 -5.11 17.02 -19.68
N LYS A 219 -4.50 18.20 -19.61
CA LYS A 219 -5.19 19.49 -19.60
C LYS A 219 -6.21 19.69 -18.45
N SER A 220 -6.08 18.92 -17.37
CA SER A 220 -6.99 18.94 -16.22
C SER A 220 -6.40 19.62 -14.97
N ASN A 221 -5.29 20.35 -15.13
CA ASN A 221 -4.53 20.93 -14.01
C ASN A 221 -4.16 19.89 -12.96
N GLY A 222 -3.58 18.76 -13.43
CA GLY A 222 -3.03 17.72 -12.57
C GLY A 222 -4.06 16.73 -11.98
N LEU A 223 -5.31 16.71 -12.48
CA LEU A 223 -6.28 15.69 -12.05
C LEU A 223 -5.79 14.30 -12.41
N ARG A 224 -5.92 13.38 -11.49
CA ARG A 224 -5.55 11.97 -11.64
C ARG A 224 -6.69 11.05 -11.28
N LEU A 225 -6.86 9.99 -12.05
CA LEU A 225 -7.78 8.90 -11.78
C LEU A 225 -6.97 7.71 -11.29
N LYS A 226 -7.40 7.11 -10.19
CA LYS A 226 -6.86 5.84 -9.67
C LYS A 226 -7.89 4.75 -9.79
N VAL A 227 -7.46 3.60 -10.28
CA VAL A 227 -8.23 2.35 -10.24
C VAL A 227 -7.35 1.29 -9.61
N GLU A 228 -7.85 0.64 -8.58
CA GLU A 228 -7.08 -0.28 -7.75
C GLU A 228 -7.83 -1.60 -7.58
N LEU A 229 -7.08 -2.69 -7.63
CA LEU A 229 -7.47 -3.99 -7.11
C LEU A 229 -6.87 -4.15 -5.72
N ASP A 230 -7.71 -4.07 -4.69
CA ASP A 230 -7.33 -4.13 -3.29
C ASP A 230 -7.11 -5.56 -2.82
N ALA A 231 -6.05 -5.78 -2.03
CA ALA A 231 -5.78 -7.05 -1.35
C ALA A 231 -5.89 -6.93 0.18
N THR A 232 -6.45 -5.86 0.69
CA THR A 232 -6.66 -5.70 2.13
C THR A 232 -7.67 -6.74 2.63
N ASN A 233 -7.26 -7.51 3.61
CA ASN A 233 -8.13 -8.43 4.33
C ASN A 233 -8.73 -7.69 5.54
N TYR A 234 -9.89 -7.12 5.34
CA TYR A 234 -10.61 -6.34 6.35
C TYR A 234 -11.14 -7.18 7.52
N GLU A 235 -11.23 -8.49 7.39
CA GLU A 235 -11.58 -9.38 8.52
C GLU A 235 -10.47 -9.43 9.58
N ARG A 236 -9.23 -9.09 9.17
CA ARG A 236 -8.06 -9.02 10.05
C ARG A 236 -7.75 -7.63 10.55
N GLU A 237 -8.44 -6.63 10.04
CA GLU A 237 -8.28 -5.23 10.42
C GLU A 237 -9.25 -4.88 11.55
N GLY A 238 -8.82 -4.98 12.79
CA GLY A 238 -9.62 -4.53 13.92
C GLY A 238 -10.38 -5.64 14.65
N ARG A 239 -11.16 -5.24 15.64
CA ARG A 239 -11.97 -6.14 16.46
C ARG A 239 -13.34 -6.42 15.85
N GLU A 240 -13.87 -5.46 15.09
CA GLU A 240 -15.18 -5.56 14.45
C GLU A 240 -15.01 -5.79 12.94
N PRO A 241 -15.79 -6.69 12.34
CA PRO A 241 -15.70 -6.97 10.91
C PRO A 241 -16.02 -5.74 10.06
N VAL A 242 -15.18 -5.47 9.07
CA VAL A 242 -15.42 -4.46 8.05
C VAL A 242 -15.85 -5.15 6.75
N ILE A 243 -17.05 -4.82 6.29
CA ILE A 243 -17.63 -5.43 5.08
C ILE A 243 -16.96 -4.84 3.84
N GLN A 244 -16.53 -5.72 2.94
CA GLN A 244 -16.01 -5.37 1.63
C GLN A 244 -16.91 -6.00 0.54
N ASP A 245 -17.70 -5.16 -0.14
CA ASP A 245 -18.59 -5.60 -1.24
C ASP A 245 -17.83 -5.70 -2.57
N SER A 246 -16.73 -4.97 -2.71
CA SER A 246 -15.88 -4.98 -3.90
C SER A 246 -14.42 -4.81 -3.55
N ARG A 247 -13.56 -5.54 -4.27
CA ARG A 247 -12.11 -5.34 -4.24
C ARG A 247 -11.61 -4.25 -5.19
N VAL A 248 -12.48 -3.73 -6.05
CA VAL A 248 -12.12 -2.65 -6.96
C VAL A 248 -12.43 -1.32 -6.29
N ASN A 249 -11.41 -0.50 -6.13
CA ASN A 249 -11.49 0.86 -5.63
C ASN A 249 -11.23 1.85 -6.77
N ILE A 250 -11.97 2.97 -6.76
CA ILE A 250 -11.82 4.05 -7.76
C ILE A 250 -11.68 5.37 -7.02
N GLY A 251 -10.73 6.20 -7.44
CA GLY A 251 -10.49 7.48 -6.79
C GLY A 251 -9.99 8.56 -7.74
N LEU A 252 -10.22 9.80 -7.35
CA LEU A 252 -9.73 11.00 -8.01
C LEU A 252 -8.79 11.74 -7.07
N VAL A 253 -7.67 12.21 -7.59
CA VAL A 253 -6.72 13.06 -6.88
C VAL A 253 -6.60 14.37 -7.62
N LYS A 254 -6.79 15.48 -6.91
CA LYS A 254 -6.69 16.83 -7.44
C LYS A 254 -5.70 17.66 -6.64
N PRO A 255 -4.65 18.22 -7.26
CA PRO A 255 -3.86 19.28 -6.64
C PRO A 255 -4.72 20.55 -6.50
N ILE A 256 -4.71 21.11 -5.29
CA ILE A 256 -5.36 22.39 -4.99
C ILE A 256 -4.32 23.53 -5.02
N SER A 257 -3.10 23.21 -4.60
CA SER A 257 -1.91 24.05 -4.74
C SER A 257 -0.70 23.20 -5.07
N GLU A 258 0.48 23.78 -5.11
CA GLU A 258 1.74 23.06 -5.35
C GLU A 258 1.98 21.95 -4.33
N ASN A 259 1.62 22.21 -3.08
CA ASN A 259 1.92 21.32 -1.95
C ASN A 259 0.68 20.69 -1.31
N PHE A 260 -0.54 21.01 -1.80
CA PHE A 260 -1.76 20.54 -1.18
C PHE A 260 -2.64 19.79 -2.18
N PHE A 261 -3.05 18.57 -1.81
CA PHE A 261 -3.84 17.67 -2.65
C PHE A 261 -5.06 17.16 -1.91
N VAL A 262 -6.15 16.97 -2.65
CA VAL A 262 -7.38 16.33 -2.19
C VAL A 262 -7.58 15.05 -2.97
N LYS A 263 -7.91 13.96 -2.26
CA LYS A 263 -8.31 12.69 -2.86
C LYS A 263 -9.73 12.35 -2.42
N LEU A 264 -10.57 12.01 -3.39
CA LEU A 264 -11.89 11.41 -3.19
C LEU A 264 -11.87 10.02 -3.79
N ALA A 265 -12.32 9.00 -3.05
CA ALA A 265 -12.38 7.65 -3.56
C ALA A 265 -13.64 6.92 -3.09
N TYR A 266 -14.06 5.95 -3.90
CA TYR A 266 -15.06 4.96 -3.54
C TYR A 266 -14.33 3.64 -3.33
N VAL A 267 -14.40 3.14 -2.11
CA VAL A 267 -13.60 2.00 -1.63
C VAL A 267 -14.49 0.92 -1.06
N LYS A 268 -14.01 -0.31 -1.08
CA LYS A 268 -14.71 -1.50 -0.56
C LYS A 268 -16.06 -1.78 -1.25
N GLY A 269 -16.47 -1.00 -2.27
CA GLY A 269 -17.78 -1.09 -2.90
C GLY A 269 -18.94 -0.46 -2.12
N ASN A 270 -18.67 0.16 -0.95
CA ASN A 270 -19.69 0.70 -0.05
C ASN A 270 -19.30 1.98 0.69
N THR A 271 -18.05 2.43 0.61
CA THR A 271 -17.54 3.52 1.44
C THR A 271 -16.96 4.66 0.60
N LEU A 272 -17.31 5.90 0.94
CA LEU A 272 -16.64 7.09 0.43
C LEU A 272 -15.43 7.43 1.31
N ASN A 273 -14.34 7.75 0.66
CA ASN A 273 -13.09 8.19 1.29
C ASN A 273 -12.77 9.62 0.90
N LEU A 274 -12.36 10.40 1.87
CA LEU A 274 -11.76 11.72 1.67
C LEU A 274 -10.35 11.72 2.26
N SER A 275 -9.37 12.22 1.51
CA SER A 275 -8.02 12.43 2.03
C SER A 275 -7.51 13.82 1.68
N LEU A 276 -6.76 14.40 2.61
CA LEU A 276 -6.04 15.66 2.49
C LEU A 276 -4.55 15.36 2.62
N ILE A 277 -3.73 15.91 1.74
CA ILE A 277 -2.31 15.63 1.66
C ILE A 277 -1.57 16.95 1.53
N HIS A 278 -0.57 17.15 2.36
CA HIS A 278 0.36 18.29 2.31
C HIS A 278 1.79 17.77 2.20
N ILE A 279 2.59 18.34 1.29
CA ILE A 279 3.98 17.95 1.04
C ILE A 279 4.90 19.15 1.28
#